data_7b5ed2c266146c72bca6647208b4da6d
#
_entry.id   7b5ed2c266146c72bca6647208b4da6d
#
_cell.length_a   1.000
_cell.length_b   1.000
_cell.length_c   1.000
_cell.angle_alpha   90.00
_cell.angle_beta   90.00
_cell.angle_gamma   90.00
#
_symmetry.space_group_name_H-M   'P 1'
#
loop_
_entity.id
_entity.type
_entity.pdbx_description
1 polymer ?
#
loop_
_entity_poly.entity_id
_entity_poly.type
_entity_poly.pdbx_seq_one_letter_code
_entity_poly.pdbx_strand_id
1 'polypeptide(L)'
;VASLLAAVPAAAQTKVKTKVKSSRSESAAVAPASAGSVSAGSLRYTLAMPAPQTHYFEVRMDMQGFGQEFTDIKMPVWAPGSYLVREFARHVERLKAQTAGGQPLAVEKLDKNTWRVHHAGQPTFQVNYGVYAFEISVRTSFIDADHGFALGSSIFMYPANGKNMPSQVTVQPAAGWNTVSTALRPVAGMQKFVYQSANYDELADSPIEVGNQKVLNFTANNTPHQLAMYGPYTLPDEPRFLADMKKVTEEAQRVVGQNPLDHYLFIVHHLETGGGGLEHLYSTTLGSRPGTYGNEVAYKNFLRLVAHEYFHLWNVKRIRPVALGPFDYDHENYTHMLWVSEGQTEYMANQITQRAGFYTAQQYYDQLAQVLTGVENQPGNKLQPVAMSSFDAWIRAYRPDENSRNSEISYYDKGEMVGMVLDLMIVQATNGQKHLDDVFRLLYDKYYKGLKRGFTDQEYQDAVAEVAGKRFDDFFRNYVYEARTLDYNTALGYVGLTLSSTPASPNGSLGATITNRGGRYLVTSVKRDGTAWNGGLNVNDEVMQLNGAAPTDETVKQVLFATAPGTAVKMQLKHGAITHDLSLTLQPDPDRTYQIQPVASPTPDQQRLLAKWLGK
;
A
#
# COMPACT_ATOMS: atom_id res chain seq x y z
N VAL A 1 29.08 14.37 48.27
CA VAL A 1 30.20 15.28 48.15
C VAL A 1 29.85 16.34 47.13
N ALA A 2 30.01 17.54 47.56
CA ALA A 2 29.48 18.84 47.20
C ALA A 2 29.64 19.27 45.72
N SER A 3 28.61 20.02 45.34
CA SER A 3 28.46 21.19 44.46
C SER A 3 29.73 21.86 43.92
N LEU A 4 29.62 22.26 42.63
CA LEU A 4 30.14 23.57 42.17
C LEU A 4 29.36 24.03 40.96
N LEU A 5 28.48 25.03 41.18
CA LEU A 5 27.88 25.92 40.19
C LEU A 5 28.96 26.93 39.75
N ALA A 6 29.14 27.04 38.42
CA ALA A 6 29.84 28.18 37.84
C ALA A 6 28.92 28.92 36.90
N ALA A 7 28.62 30.16 37.26
CA ALA A 7 27.87 31.13 36.47
C ALA A 7 28.72 31.70 35.35
N VAL A 8 28.17 31.83 34.13
CA VAL A 8 28.77 32.56 33.01
C VAL A 8 27.86 33.77 32.70
N PRO A 9 28.44 34.97 32.51
CA PRO A 9 27.67 36.20 32.41
C PRO A 9 27.09 36.42 31.01
N ALA A 10 25.96 37.15 30.97
CA ALA A 10 25.26 37.58 29.77
C ALA A 10 26.14 38.57 28.95
N ALA A 11 26.37 38.27 27.68
CA ALA A 11 26.95 39.19 26.71
C ALA A 11 25.85 39.75 25.80
N ALA A 12 25.96 41.06 25.57
CA ALA A 12 25.02 41.93 24.89
C ALA A 12 24.73 41.53 23.43
N GLN A 13 23.45 41.64 23.06
CA GLN A 13 23.00 41.56 21.65
C GLN A 13 23.41 42.80 20.86
N THR A 14 24.28 42.61 19.87
CA THR A 14 24.56 43.63 18.85
C THR A 14 23.77 43.27 17.58
N LYS A 15 22.79 44.12 17.24
CA LYS A 15 22.01 44.03 16.00
C LYS A 15 22.88 44.37 14.79
N VAL A 16 23.26 43.39 13.98
CA VAL A 16 23.84 43.61 12.67
C VAL A 16 22.72 43.58 11.63
N LYS A 17 22.46 44.72 11.01
CA LYS A 17 21.59 44.85 9.83
C LYS A 17 22.36 44.40 8.59
N THR A 18 22.12 43.20 8.08
CA THR A 18 22.66 42.78 6.79
C THR A 18 21.64 43.12 5.68
N LYS A 19 22.00 44.06 4.81
CA LYS A 19 21.29 44.33 3.55
C LYS A 19 21.56 43.16 2.60
N VAL A 20 20.53 42.36 2.30
CA VAL A 20 20.57 41.38 1.20
C VAL A 20 20.35 42.17 -0.11
N LYS A 21 21.39 42.27 -0.93
CA LYS A 21 21.27 42.66 -2.34
C LYS A 21 20.79 41.42 -3.12
N SER A 22 19.60 41.48 -3.71
CA SER A 22 19.14 40.54 -4.70
C SER A 22 19.93 40.72 -5.99
N SER A 23 20.83 39.79 -6.29
CA SER A 23 21.38 39.62 -7.63
C SER A 23 20.50 38.62 -8.39
N ARG A 24 19.70 39.12 -9.34
CA ARG A 24 19.14 38.29 -10.40
C ARG A 24 20.30 37.76 -11.23
N SER A 25 20.56 36.46 -11.18
CA SER A 25 21.34 35.75 -12.19
C SER A 25 20.39 35.39 -13.35
N GLU A 26 20.57 36.05 -14.47
CA GLU A 26 20.03 35.62 -15.76
C GLU A 26 20.64 34.24 -16.06
N SER A 27 19.82 33.22 -16.08
CA SER A 27 20.19 31.88 -16.58
C SER A 27 20.31 31.98 -18.10
N ALA A 28 21.54 31.99 -18.60
CA ALA A 28 21.81 31.80 -20.02
C ALA A 28 21.23 30.47 -20.48
N ALA A 29 20.35 30.54 -21.48
CA ALA A 29 19.83 29.37 -22.16
C ALA A 29 21.00 28.61 -22.81
N VAL A 30 21.29 27.40 -22.27
CA VAL A 30 22.20 26.45 -22.92
C VAL A 30 21.48 25.95 -24.15
N ALA A 31 22.01 26.22 -25.33
CA ALA A 31 21.56 25.68 -26.59
C ALA A 31 21.65 24.13 -26.53
N PRO A 32 20.67 23.38 -27.06
CA PRO A 32 20.74 21.93 -27.07
C PRO A 32 21.96 21.51 -27.91
N ALA A 33 22.87 20.78 -27.27
CA ALA A 33 23.95 20.11 -27.97
C ALA A 33 23.33 19.19 -29.03
N SER A 34 23.83 19.29 -30.26
CA SER A 34 23.45 18.43 -31.38
C SER A 34 23.57 16.97 -30.95
N ALA A 35 22.45 16.27 -30.90
CA ALA A 35 22.42 14.83 -30.65
C ALA A 35 23.09 14.13 -31.83
N GLY A 36 24.35 13.75 -31.63
CA GLY A 36 24.95 12.71 -32.46
C GLY A 36 24.07 11.47 -32.30
N SER A 37 23.72 10.82 -33.40
CA SER A 37 22.96 9.58 -33.43
C SER A 37 23.73 8.48 -32.70
N VAL A 38 23.57 8.38 -31.39
CA VAL A 38 23.98 7.21 -30.62
C VAL A 38 23.03 6.09 -31.07
N SER A 39 23.56 5.04 -31.67
CA SER A 39 22.80 3.81 -31.93
C SER A 39 22.10 3.43 -30.66
N ALA A 40 20.76 3.36 -30.71
CA ALA A 40 19.96 3.09 -29.52
C ALA A 40 20.42 1.75 -28.93
N GLY A 41 21.00 1.75 -27.73
CA GLY A 41 21.43 0.56 -27.03
C GLY A 41 20.26 -0.43 -26.90
N SER A 42 20.55 -1.73 -26.80
CA SER A 42 19.54 -2.75 -26.55
C SER A 42 19.82 -3.47 -25.24
N LEU A 43 18.74 -3.79 -24.51
CA LEU A 43 18.76 -4.52 -23.25
C LEU A 43 17.85 -5.74 -23.39
N ARG A 44 18.39 -6.94 -23.16
CA ARG A 44 17.62 -8.18 -23.21
C ARG A 44 17.85 -8.97 -21.93
N TYR A 45 16.76 -9.48 -21.39
CA TYR A 45 16.78 -10.36 -20.24
C TYR A 45 16.39 -11.77 -20.64
N THR A 46 17.03 -12.76 -20.03
CA THR A 46 16.55 -14.14 -19.98
C THR A 46 16.27 -14.47 -18.54
N LEU A 47 15.02 -14.86 -18.23
CA LEU A 47 14.59 -15.34 -16.92
C LEU A 47 14.40 -16.86 -17.05
N ALA A 48 15.24 -17.66 -16.39
CA ALA A 48 15.25 -19.11 -16.49
C ALA A 48 15.02 -19.78 -15.12
N MET A 49 14.39 -20.95 -15.17
CA MET A 49 14.02 -21.75 -13.99
C MET A 49 14.49 -23.20 -14.15
N PRO A 50 15.82 -23.44 -14.29
CA PRO A 50 16.34 -24.77 -14.60
C PRO A 50 16.21 -25.77 -13.46
N ALA A 51 16.15 -25.28 -12.21
CA ALA A 51 16.09 -26.10 -11.00
C ALA A 51 15.20 -25.41 -9.95
N PRO A 52 13.86 -25.31 -10.18
CA PRO A 52 12.96 -24.50 -9.36
C PRO A 52 12.89 -24.94 -7.89
N GLN A 53 13.12 -26.21 -7.59
CA GLN A 53 13.21 -26.76 -6.22
C GLN A 53 14.38 -26.20 -5.40
N THR A 54 15.29 -25.46 -6.01
CA THR A 54 16.40 -24.77 -5.33
C THR A 54 16.05 -23.34 -4.93
N HIS A 55 14.88 -22.87 -5.33
CA HIS A 55 14.35 -21.55 -5.07
C HIS A 55 15.12 -20.41 -5.76
N TYR A 56 15.82 -20.67 -6.88
CA TYR A 56 16.53 -19.66 -7.64
C TYR A 56 15.88 -19.40 -9.00
N PHE A 57 15.70 -18.12 -9.30
CA PHE A 57 15.63 -17.64 -10.67
C PHE A 57 17.04 -17.38 -11.18
N GLU A 58 17.34 -17.81 -12.39
CA GLU A 58 18.58 -17.49 -13.10
C GLU A 58 18.29 -16.38 -14.12
N VAL A 59 19.04 -15.28 -13.99
CA VAL A 59 18.85 -14.10 -14.84
C VAL A 59 20.10 -13.82 -15.64
N ARG A 60 19.93 -13.62 -16.94
CA ARG A 60 20.97 -13.11 -17.83
C ARG A 60 20.51 -11.77 -18.41
N MET A 61 21.38 -10.77 -18.37
CA MET A 61 21.24 -9.49 -19.05
C MET A 61 22.24 -9.44 -20.21
N ASP A 62 21.75 -9.34 -21.44
CA ASP A 62 22.56 -9.07 -22.63
C ASP A 62 22.47 -7.56 -22.92
N MET A 63 23.59 -6.88 -22.84
CA MET A 63 23.71 -5.43 -22.95
C MET A 63 24.45 -5.03 -24.21
N GLN A 64 23.92 -4.08 -24.97
CA GLN A 64 24.52 -3.55 -26.16
C GLN A 64 24.39 -2.01 -26.22
N GLY A 65 25.41 -1.33 -26.71
CA GLY A 65 25.43 0.13 -26.86
C GLY A 65 25.96 0.87 -25.62
N PHE A 66 26.63 0.17 -24.70
CA PHE A 66 27.26 0.73 -23.50
C PHE A 66 28.75 0.94 -23.77
N GLY A 67 29.12 2.07 -24.41
CA GLY A 67 30.50 2.37 -24.82
C GLY A 67 31.38 3.06 -23.76
N GLN A 68 30.98 3.08 -22.50
CA GLN A 68 31.72 3.66 -21.37
C GLN A 68 32.80 2.68 -20.86
N GLU A 69 33.72 3.13 -20.01
CA GLU A 69 34.73 2.28 -19.40
C GLU A 69 34.09 1.24 -18.46
N PHE A 70 33.03 1.63 -17.77
CA PHE A 70 32.26 0.77 -16.86
C PHE A 70 30.76 1.09 -16.93
N THR A 71 29.96 0.18 -16.42
CA THR A 71 28.50 0.37 -16.23
C THR A 71 28.10 -0.10 -14.83
N ASP A 72 27.38 0.75 -14.11
CA ASP A 72 26.80 0.42 -12.81
C ASP A 72 25.45 -0.26 -13.04
N ILE A 73 25.30 -1.47 -12.49
CA ILE A 73 24.09 -2.29 -12.55
C ILE A 73 23.46 -2.27 -11.17
N LYS A 74 22.18 -1.96 -11.08
CA LYS A 74 21.46 -1.75 -9.82
C LYS A 74 20.28 -2.70 -9.64
N MET A 75 20.05 -3.14 -8.42
CA MET A 75 18.82 -3.80 -8.00
C MET A 75 17.97 -2.81 -7.20
N PRO A 76 16.66 -2.66 -7.49
CA PRO A 76 15.77 -1.86 -6.64
C PRO A 76 15.85 -2.27 -5.17
N VAL A 77 15.68 -1.32 -4.27
CA VAL A 77 15.59 -1.62 -2.82
C VAL A 77 14.15 -1.80 -2.34
N TRP A 78 13.17 -1.40 -3.15
CA TRP A 78 11.74 -1.47 -2.87
C TRP A 78 10.91 -1.67 -4.15
N ALA A 79 9.63 -1.97 -3.99
CA ALA A 79 8.67 -2.11 -5.10
C ALA A 79 7.60 -1.01 -5.02
N PRO A 80 7.26 -0.30 -6.12
CA PRO A 80 6.14 0.63 -6.17
C PRO A 80 4.85 -0.01 -5.67
N GLY A 81 4.09 0.73 -4.84
CA GLY A 81 2.92 0.21 -4.13
C GLY A 81 3.22 -0.41 -2.76
N SER A 82 4.50 -0.71 -2.47
CA SER A 82 4.93 -1.28 -1.19
C SER A 82 5.98 -0.41 -0.52
N TYR A 83 5.58 0.47 0.37
CA TYR A 83 6.41 1.51 1.00
C TYR A 83 7.32 0.95 2.11
N LEU A 84 8.10 -0.06 1.76
CA LEU A 84 9.10 -0.69 2.62
C LEU A 84 10.37 -0.96 1.83
N VAL A 85 11.51 -0.54 2.36
CA VAL A 85 12.82 -0.96 1.86
C VAL A 85 13.02 -2.43 2.21
N ARG A 86 13.01 -3.29 1.17
CA ARG A 86 13.06 -4.76 1.30
C ARG A 86 14.44 -5.35 1.06
N GLU A 87 15.41 -4.50 0.63
CA GLU A 87 16.79 -4.93 0.38
C GLU A 87 16.87 -6.15 -0.57
N PHE A 88 16.19 -6.12 -1.70
CA PHE A 88 16.13 -7.23 -2.67
C PHE A 88 17.52 -7.72 -3.10
N ALA A 89 18.50 -6.83 -3.12
CA ALA A 89 19.90 -7.14 -3.43
C ALA A 89 20.53 -8.20 -2.50
N ARG A 90 19.96 -8.42 -1.28
CA ARG A 90 20.41 -9.47 -0.35
C ARG A 90 20.26 -10.89 -0.92
N HIS A 91 19.35 -11.05 -1.86
CA HIS A 91 19.01 -12.32 -2.50
C HIS A 91 19.78 -12.58 -3.81
N VAL A 92 20.59 -11.61 -4.25
CA VAL A 92 21.38 -11.73 -5.47
C VAL A 92 22.67 -12.49 -5.17
N GLU A 93 22.88 -13.57 -5.91
CA GLU A 93 24.05 -14.44 -5.79
C GLU A 93 24.72 -14.71 -7.13
N ARG A 94 25.96 -15.14 -7.08
CA ARG A 94 26.74 -15.60 -8.24
C ARG A 94 26.82 -14.60 -9.39
N LEU A 95 26.74 -13.30 -9.10
CA LEU A 95 26.82 -12.27 -10.13
C LEU A 95 28.18 -12.31 -10.82
N LYS A 96 28.16 -12.45 -12.13
CA LYS A 96 29.35 -12.46 -13.00
C LYS A 96 29.06 -11.68 -14.27
N ALA A 97 30.09 -11.05 -14.81
CA ALA A 97 30.02 -10.39 -16.09
C ALA A 97 31.06 -10.97 -17.05
N GLN A 98 30.74 -10.94 -18.35
CA GLN A 98 31.63 -11.41 -19.42
C GLN A 98 31.39 -10.62 -20.70
N THR A 99 32.41 -10.60 -21.56
CA THR A 99 32.30 -10.06 -22.93
C THR A 99 31.37 -10.93 -23.77
N ALA A 100 30.95 -10.46 -24.95
CA ALA A 100 30.23 -11.27 -25.93
C ALA A 100 30.98 -12.55 -26.34
N GLY A 101 32.30 -12.55 -26.25
CA GLY A 101 33.17 -13.71 -26.52
C GLY A 101 33.40 -14.62 -25.32
N GLY A 102 32.72 -14.38 -24.18
CA GLY A 102 32.80 -15.21 -22.96
C GLY A 102 34.00 -14.92 -22.05
N GLN A 103 34.81 -13.89 -22.34
CA GLN A 103 35.93 -13.51 -21.45
C GLN A 103 35.40 -12.84 -20.20
N PRO A 104 35.82 -13.25 -18.96
CA PRO A 104 35.38 -12.65 -17.73
C PRO A 104 35.71 -11.15 -17.67
N LEU A 105 34.79 -10.38 -17.11
CA LEU A 105 34.94 -8.95 -16.80
C LEU A 105 35.01 -8.77 -15.29
N ALA A 106 35.81 -7.79 -14.84
CA ALA A 106 35.87 -7.45 -13.43
C ALA A 106 34.54 -6.82 -12.97
N VAL A 107 34.07 -7.26 -11.80
CA VAL A 107 32.89 -6.74 -11.15
C VAL A 107 33.26 -6.29 -9.74
N GLU A 108 32.86 -5.06 -9.41
CA GLU A 108 33.05 -4.46 -8.09
C GLU A 108 31.69 -4.16 -7.47
N LYS A 109 31.47 -4.56 -6.22
CA LYS A 109 30.26 -4.18 -5.47
C LYS A 109 30.51 -2.85 -4.76
N LEU A 110 29.82 -1.77 -5.21
CA LEU A 110 30.03 -0.41 -4.71
C LEU A 110 29.27 -0.13 -3.41
N ASP A 111 28.05 -0.65 -3.32
CA ASP A 111 27.17 -0.50 -2.16
C ASP A 111 26.21 -1.69 -2.06
N LYS A 112 25.16 -1.58 -1.21
CA LYS A 112 24.21 -2.68 -0.97
C LYS A 112 23.51 -3.19 -2.22
N ASN A 113 23.22 -2.33 -3.19
CA ASN A 113 22.39 -2.65 -4.36
C ASN A 113 23.03 -2.31 -5.71
N THR A 114 24.33 -1.94 -5.76
CA THR A 114 25.03 -1.51 -6.98
C THR A 114 26.29 -2.35 -7.23
N TRP A 115 26.42 -2.84 -8.47
CA TRP A 115 27.60 -3.55 -8.97
C TRP A 115 28.15 -2.83 -10.20
N ARG A 116 29.43 -2.49 -10.17
CA ARG A 116 30.16 -1.90 -11.30
C ARG A 116 30.80 -2.98 -12.14
N VAL A 117 30.46 -3.00 -13.43
CA VAL A 117 31.07 -3.90 -14.43
C VAL A 117 32.08 -3.11 -15.23
N HIS A 118 33.37 -3.49 -15.15
CA HIS A 118 34.46 -2.89 -15.91
C HIS A 118 34.60 -3.57 -17.27
N HIS A 119 34.07 -2.96 -18.32
CA HIS A 119 34.08 -3.54 -19.68
C HIS A 119 35.01 -2.81 -20.65
N ALA A 120 35.82 -1.85 -20.17
CA ALA A 120 36.88 -1.16 -20.91
C ALA A 120 36.41 -0.59 -22.28
N GLY A 121 35.22 0.00 -22.31
CA GLY A 121 34.63 0.58 -23.53
C GLY A 121 34.06 -0.44 -24.54
N GLN A 122 34.05 -1.73 -24.21
CA GLN A 122 33.38 -2.72 -25.05
C GLN A 122 31.86 -2.48 -25.04
N PRO A 123 31.24 -2.25 -26.22
CA PRO A 123 29.85 -1.85 -26.28
C PRO A 123 28.85 -2.99 -25.99
N THR A 124 29.34 -4.24 -25.96
CA THR A 124 28.49 -5.44 -25.76
C THR A 124 29.10 -6.35 -24.70
N PHE A 125 28.31 -6.66 -23.68
CA PHE A 125 28.69 -7.59 -22.63
C PHE A 125 27.45 -8.23 -21.98
N GLN A 126 27.67 -9.23 -21.14
CA GLN A 126 26.61 -9.97 -20.44
C GLN A 126 26.83 -9.89 -18.93
N VAL A 127 25.73 -9.84 -18.19
CA VAL A 127 25.71 -10.00 -16.73
C VAL A 127 24.78 -11.17 -16.40
N ASN A 128 25.28 -12.11 -15.58
CA ASN A 128 24.53 -13.29 -15.13
C ASN A 128 24.48 -13.29 -13.61
N TYR A 129 23.32 -13.59 -13.04
CA TYR A 129 23.13 -13.70 -11.58
C TYR A 129 21.96 -14.62 -11.24
N GLY A 130 22.01 -15.20 -10.04
CA GLY A 130 20.89 -15.91 -9.44
C GLY A 130 20.17 -15.04 -8.43
N VAL A 131 18.85 -15.19 -8.32
CA VAL A 131 18.04 -14.55 -7.29
C VAL A 131 17.33 -15.63 -6.50
N TYR A 132 17.65 -15.73 -5.20
CA TYR A 132 16.94 -16.59 -4.27
C TYR A 132 15.54 -16.01 -3.98
N ALA A 133 14.49 -16.79 -4.14
CA ALA A 133 13.11 -16.33 -4.07
C ALA A 133 12.23 -17.37 -3.37
N PHE A 134 12.06 -17.26 -2.06
CA PHE A 134 11.25 -18.19 -1.27
C PHE A 134 10.40 -17.48 -0.21
N GLU A 135 9.90 -16.30 -0.54
CA GLU A 135 8.94 -15.55 0.28
C GLU A 135 7.69 -15.31 -0.55
N ILE A 136 6.62 -16.11 -0.30
CA ILE A 136 5.37 -15.97 -1.04
C ILE A 136 4.53 -14.83 -0.48
N SER A 137 4.40 -13.77 -1.26
CA SER A 137 3.49 -12.65 -1.00
C SER A 137 3.22 -11.90 -2.30
N VAL A 138 2.24 -11.01 -2.31
CA VAL A 138 2.00 -10.12 -3.47
C VAL A 138 3.14 -9.12 -3.70
N ARG A 139 4.11 -9.00 -2.78
CA ARG A 139 5.17 -7.97 -2.74
C ARG A 139 6.59 -8.52 -2.88
N THR A 140 6.73 -9.83 -3.02
CA THR A 140 8.03 -10.54 -3.07
C THR A 140 7.99 -11.62 -4.14
N SER A 141 9.17 -12.10 -4.58
CA SER A 141 9.24 -13.20 -5.53
C SER A 141 9.32 -14.55 -4.83
N PHE A 142 8.76 -15.55 -5.49
CA PHE A 142 8.72 -16.93 -4.99
C PHE A 142 8.92 -17.93 -6.13
N ILE A 143 9.66 -18.99 -5.89
CA ILE A 143 9.75 -20.15 -6.80
C ILE A 143 9.96 -21.42 -6.00
N ASP A 144 9.23 -22.46 -6.37
CA ASP A 144 9.40 -23.83 -5.89
C ASP A 144 9.17 -24.86 -7.01
N ALA A 145 8.93 -26.12 -6.66
CA ALA A 145 8.72 -27.17 -7.66
C ALA A 145 7.40 -27.03 -8.46
N ASP A 146 6.43 -26.24 -7.96
CA ASP A 146 5.10 -26.15 -8.55
C ASP A 146 4.91 -24.94 -9.43
N HIS A 147 5.47 -23.76 -9.04
CA HIS A 147 5.36 -22.51 -9.80
C HIS A 147 6.47 -21.52 -9.48
N GLY A 148 6.56 -20.46 -10.29
CA GLY A 148 7.41 -19.31 -10.06
C GLY A 148 6.63 -18.01 -10.23
N PHE A 149 6.71 -17.14 -9.23
CA PHE A 149 6.22 -15.77 -9.28
C PHE A 149 7.41 -14.79 -9.21
N ALA A 150 7.67 -14.09 -10.30
CA ALA A 150 8.75 -13.13 -10.43
C ALA A 150 8.20 -11.70 -10.40
N LEU A 151 8.35 -11.00 -9.27
CA LEU A 151 8.06 -9.57 -9.17
C LEU A 151 9.22 -8.79 -9.79
N GLY A 152 8.96 -8.01 -10.85
CA GLY A 152 9.99 -7.40 -11.66
C GLY A 152 11.04 -6.59 -10.90
N SER A 153 10.62 -5.80 -9.91
CA SER A 153 11.50 -4.98 -9.05
C SER A 153 12.43 -5.79 -8.14
N SER A 154 12.12 -7.07 -7.86
CA SER A 154 12.96 -7.93 -7.02
C SER A 154 13.79 -8.94 -7.82
N ILE A 155 13.60 -9.00 -9.15
CA ILE A 155 14.26 -9.96 -10.04
C ILE A 155 15.18 -9.27 -11.04
N PHE A 156 14.72 -8.19 -11.70
CA PHE A 156 15.46 -7.58 -12.79
C PHE A 156 16.29 -6.40 -12.30
N MET A 157 17.61 -6.50 -12.49
CA MET A 157 18.52 -5.36 -12.35
C MET A 157 18.40 -4.42 -13.55
N TYR A 158 18.88 -3.20 -13.39
CA TYR A 158 18.92 -2.20 -14.47
C TYR A 158 20.25 -1.46 -14.48
N PRO A 159 20.75 -1.03 -15.65
CA PRO A 159 21.89 -0.13 -15.73
C PRO A 159 21.48 1.27 -15.26
N ALA A 160 22.29 1.91 -14.42
CA ALA A 160 21.98 3.19 -13.77
C ALA A 160 21.57 4.29 -14.77
N ASN A 161 22.14 4.28 -15.97
CA ASN A 161 21.82 5.21 -17.07
C ASN A 161 20.85 4.63 -18.10
N GLY A 162 20.23 3.46 -17.84
CA GLY A 162 19.40 2.73 -18.79
C GLY A 162 17.92 2.60 -18.40
N LYS A 163 17.40 3.30 -17.39
CA LYS A 163 16.01 3.20 -16.95
C LYS A 163 14.98 3.46 -18.07
N ASN A 164 15.30 4.38 -18.98
CA ASN A 164 14.41 4.75 -20.09
C ASN A 164 14.60 3.88 -21.33
N MET A 165 15.49 2.87 -21.30
CA MET A 165 15.72 1.99 -22.44
C MET A 165 14.62 0.93 -22.55
N PRO A 166 14.10 0.66 -23.75
CA PRO A 166 13.24 -0.50 -23.97
C PRO A 166 14.02 -1.79 -23.77
N SER A 167 13.31 -2.83 -23.33
CA SER A 167 13.92 -4.15 -23.15
C SER A 167 13.05 -5.28 -23.66
N GLN A 168 13.68 -6.44 -23.86
CA GLN A 168 13.00 -7.71 -24.14
C GLN A 168 13.25 -8.68 -23.00
N VAL A 169 12.26 -9.49 -22.67
CA VAL A 169 12.36 -10.56 -21.67
C VAL A 169 12.00 -11.89 -22.32
N THR A 170 12.93 -12.83 -22.31
CA THR A 170 12.69 -14.23 -22.67
C THR A 170 12.52 -15.03 -21.40
N VAL A 171 11.33 -15.63 -21.19
CA VAL A 171 11.08 -16.53 -20.07
C VAL A 171 11.34 -17.95 -20.51
N GLN A 172 12.16 -18.67 -19.73
CA GLN A 172 12.47 -20.10 -19.90
C GLN A 172 11.91 -20.88 -18.72
N PRO A 173 10.67 -21.38 -18.81
CA PRO A 173 10.03 -22.13 -17.72
C PRO A 173 10.80 -23.41 -17.37
N ALA A 174 10.57 -23.91 -16.17
CA ALA A 174 11.03 -25.23 -15.77
C ALA A 174 10.38 -26.34 -16.61
N ALA A 175 11.00 -27.48 -16.66
CA ALA A 175 10.48 -28.64 -17.41
C ALA A 175 9.07 -29.00 -16.91
N GLY A 176 8.11 -29.11 -17.82
CA GLY A 176 6.72 -29.40 -17.52
C GLY A 176 5.84 -28.18 -17.20
N TRP A 177 6.40 -26.99 -17.09
CA TRP A 177 5.63 -25.74 -16.96
C TRP A 177 5.29 -25.16 -18.33
N ASN A 178 4.01 -24.95 -18.59
CA ASN A 178 3.52 -24.66 -19.95
C ASN A 178 2.86 -23.28 -20.08
N THR A 179 2.70 -22.55 -18.97
CA THR A 179 1.97 -21.29 -18.91
C THR A 179 2.85 -20.18 -18.34
N VAL A 180 2.86 -19.05 -19.03
CA VAL A 180 3.45 -17.80 -18.54
C VAL A 180 2.37 -16.73 -18.62
N SER A 181 2.05 -16.10 -17.49
CA SER A 181 1.08 -15.01 -17.39
C SER A 181 1.80 -13.74 -16.95
N THR A 182 1.77 -12.72 -17.78
CA THR A 182 2.34 -11.39 -17.53
C THR A 182 1.59 -10.34 -18.32
N ALA A 183 1.58 -9.11 -17.84
CA ALA A 183 1.03 -7.97 -18.57
C ALA A 183 1.99 -7.39 -19.63
N LEU A 184 3.23 -7.85 -19.68
CA LEU A 184 4.16 -7.46 -20.74
C LEU A 184 3.65 -7.92 -22.11
N ARG A 185 3.82 -7.09 -23.13
CA ARG A 185 3.35 -7.41 -24.48
C ARG A 185 4.25 -8.44 -25.15
N PRO A 186 3.68 -9.49 -25.76
CA PRO A 186 4.46 -10.45 -26.52
C PRO A 186 5.10 -9.78 -27.75
N VAL A 187 6.30 -10.24 -28.13
CA VAL A 187 6.98 -9.77 -29.33
C VAL A 187 6.48 -10.58 -30.53
N ALA A 188 5.85 -9.89 -31.48
CA ALA A 188 5.31 -10.53 -32.69
C ALA A 188 6.40 -11.26 -33.50
N GLY A 189 6.09 -12.46 -33.98
CA GLY A 189 7.02 -13.26 -34.82
C GLY A 189 8.19 -13.93 -34.10
N MET A 190 8.28 -13.75 -32.75
CA MET A 190 9.29 -14.43 -31.94
C MET A 190 8.74 -15.75 -31.34
N GLN A 191 9.64 -16.49 -30.69
CA GLN A 191 9.28 -17.72 -29.99
C GLN A 191 8.25 -17.43 -28.89
N LYS A 192 7.56 -18.48 -28.42
CA LYS A 192 6.67 -18.42 -27.25
C LYS A 192 7.45 -17.86 -26.03
N PHE A 193 6.79 -17.02 -25.23
CA PHE A 193 7.33 -16.44 -24.01
C PHE A 193 8.45 -15.41 -24.19
N VAL A 194 8.43 -14.66 -25.30
CA VAL A 194 9.27 -13.48 -25.49
C VAL A 194 8.39 -12.23 -25.42
N TYR A 195 8.73 -11.34 -24.51
CA TYR A 195 7.96 -10.15 -24.19
C TYR A 195 8.82 -8.89 -24.32
N GLN A 196 8.19 -7.72 -24.36
CA GLN A 196 8.85 -6.41 -24.41
C GLN A 196 8.30 -5.45 -23.36
N SER A 197 9.17 -4.56 -22.89
CA SER A 197 8.81 -3.40 -22.08
C SER A 197 9.34 -2.11 -22.71
N ALA A 198 8.60 -1.00 -22.54
CA ALA A 198 8.99 0.30 -23.08
C ALA A 198 10.16 0.94 -22.30
N ASN A 199 10.29 0.61 -21.01
CA ASN A 199 11.32 1.12 -20.12
C ASN A 199 11.42 0.21 -18.88
N TYR A 200 12.33 0.54 -17.97
CA TYR A 200 12.51 -0.23 -16.74
C TYR A 200 11.31 -0.13 -15.79
N ASP A 201 10.62 1.02 -15.69
CA ASP A 201 9.46 1.16 -14.82
C ASP A 201 8.36 0.16 -15.22
N GLU A 202 8.11 -0.03 -16.53
CA GLU A 202 7.15 -1.04 -17.00
C GLU A 202 7.63 -2.47 -16.70
N LEU A 203 8.94 -2.76 -16.85
CA LEU A 203 9.50 -4.08 -16.53
C LEU A 203 9.40 -4.39 -15.03
N ALA A 204 9.80 -3.45 -14.19
CA ALA A 204 9.76 -3.59 -12.73
C ALA A 204 8.34 -3.74 -12.18
N ASP A 205 7.36 -3.13 -12.87
CA ASP A 205 5.94 -3.11 -12.52
C ASP A 205 5.11 -4.19 -13.26
N SER A 206 5.77 -5.17 -13.86
CA SER A 206 5.11 -6.28 -14.59
C SER A 206 5.52 -7.62 -14.00
N PRO A 207 4.79 -8.13 -13.00
CA PRO A 207 5.05 -9.48 -12.48
C PRO A 207 4.83 -10.56 -13.55
N ILE A 208 5.52 -11.67 -13.36
CA ILE A 208 5.47 -12.83 -14.26
C ILE A 208 5.15 -14.06 -13.42
N GLU A 209 3.99 -14.66 -13.68
CA GLU A 209 3.57 -15.94 -13.09
C GLU A 209 3.88 -17.07 -14.09
N VAL A 210 4.59 -18.10 -13.64
CA VAL A 210 5.05 -19.20 -14.47
C VAL A 210 4.76 -20.53 -13.81
N GLY A 211 4.08 -21.43 -14.52
CA GLY A 211 3.73 -22.75 -14.00
C GLY A 211 2.69 -23.45 -14.87
N ASN A 212 1.71 -24.04 -14.20
CA ASN A 212 0.53 -24.63 -14.84
C ASN A 212 -0.77 -24.04 -14.26
N GLN A 213 -0.74 -22.76 -13.92
CA GLN A 213 -1.89 -22.02 -13.39
C GLN A 213 -3.07 -22.05 -14.37
N LYS A 214 -4.30 -22.08 -13.82
CA LYS A 214 -5.52 -21.97 -14.63
C LYS A 214 -5.69 -20.51 -15.09
N VAL A 215 -5.91 -20.31 -16.39
CA VAL A 215 -6.17 -19.00 -16.96
C VAL A 215 -7.65 -18.89 -17.33
N LEU A 216 -8.34 -17.92 -16.73
CA LEU A 216 -9.72 -17.56 -17.06
C LEU A 216 -9.71 -16.23 -17.81
N ASN A 217 -10.75 -15.99 -18.64
CA ASN A 217 -10.84 -14.79 -19.46
C ASN A 217 -12.23 -14.17 -19.40
N PHE A 218 -12.32 -12.84 -19.39
CA PHE A 218 -13.53 -12.10 -19.59
C PHE A 218 -13.25 -10.79 -20.34
N THR A 219 -14.30 -10.13 -20.81
CA THR A 219 -14.19 -8.81 -21.46
C THR A 219 -15.06 -7.80 -20.73
N ALA A 220 -14.48 -6.65 -20.35
CA ALA A 220 -15.17 -5.52 -19.75
C ALA A 220 -14.88 -4.25 -20.57
N ASN A 221 -15.93 -3.52 -20.97
CA ASN A 221 -15.81 -2.30 -21.80
C ASN A 221 -14.84 -2.45 -22.99
N ASN A 222 -14.99 -3.54 -23.73
CA ASN A 222 -14.16 -3.94 -24.90
C ASN A 222 -12.67 -4.21 -24.58
N THR A 223 -12.28 -4.26 -23.32
CA THR A 223 -10.92 -4.63 -22.92
C THR A 223 -10.88 -6.09 -22.49
N PRO A 224 -9.97 -6.91 -23.04
CA PRO A 224 -9.74 -8.27 -22.59
C PRO A 224 -9.05 -8.28 -21.23
N HIS A 225 -9.58 -9.11 -20.32
CA HIS A 225 -9.03 -9.36 -19.00
C HIS A 225 -8.70 -10.84 -18.84
N GLN A 226 -7.57 -11.13 -18.21
CA GLN A 226 -7.16 -12.48 -17.84
C GLN A 226 -7.06 -12.60 -16.32
N LEU A 227 -7.34 -13.81 -15.80
CA LEU A 227 -7.06 -14.20 -14.41
C LEU A 227 -6.15 -15.42 -14.46
N ALA A 228 -4.95 -15.29 -13.93
CA ALA A 228 -4.02 -16.39 -13.67
C ALA A 228 -4.25 -16.88 -12.24
N MET A 229 -4.88 -18.04 -12.09
CA MET A 229 -5.33 -18.59 -10.82
C MET A 229 -4.37 -19.68 -10.35
N TYR A 230 -3.60 -19.42 -9.30
CA TYR A 230 -2.65 -20.36 -8.72
C TYR A 230 -3.07 -20.82 -7.31
N GLY A 231 -2.68 -22.03 -6.95
CA GLY A 231 -2.90 -22.66 -5.65
C GLY A 231 -4.25 -23.41 -5.54
N PRO A 232 -4.53 -24.02 -4.38
CA PRO A 232 -5.75 -24.77 -4.16
C PRO A 232 -6.95 -23.82 -3.97
N TYR A 233 -7.99 -23.97 -4.77
CA TYR A 233 -9.24 -23.25 -4.60
C TYR A 233 -10.42 -24.05 -5.15
N THR A 234 -11.61 -23.72 -4.64
CA THR A 234 -12.86 -24.21 -5.20
C THR A 234 -13.66 -23.02 -5.73
N LEU A 235 -14.00 -23.05 -7.00
CA LEU A 235 -14.84 -22.05 -7.66
C LEU A 235 -16.19 -22.68 -8.02
N PRO A 236 -17.21 -22.55 -7.16
CA PRO A 236 -18.48 -23.26 -7.32
C PRO A 236 -19.24 -22.83 -8.58
N ASP A 237 -19.11 -21.58 -9.00
CA ASP A 237 -19.83 -20.99 -10.13
C ASP A 237 -18.89 -20.06 -10.90
N GLU A 238 -18.14 -20.61 -11.86
CA GLU A 238 -17.22 -19.83 -12.70
C GLU A 238 -17.93 -18.79 -13.57
N PRO A 239 -19.10 -19.06 -14.21
CA PRO A 239 -19.84 -18.05 -14.94
C PRO A 239 -20.26 -16.85 -14.08
N ARG A 240 -20.79 -17.09 -12.86
CA ARG A 240 -21.11 -16.03 -11.89
C ARG A 240 -19.86 -15.22 -11.54
N PHE A 241 -18.78 -15.89 -11.22
CA PHE A 241 -17.52 -15.25 -10.86
C PHE A 241 -17.03 -14.29 -11.94
N LEU A 242 -16.97 -14.75 -13.20
CA LEU A 242 -16.54 -13.91 -14.33
C LEU A 242 -17.50 -12.75 -14.59
N ALA A 243 -18.80 -12.97 -14.44
CA ALA A 243 -19.81 -11.90 -14.55
C ALA A 243 -19.64 -10.85 -13.44
N ASP A 244 -19.33 -11.26 -12.21
CA ASP A 244 -19.13 -10.36 -11.08
C ASP A 244 -17.80 -9.60 -11.19
N MET A 245 -16.71 -10.24 -11.64
CA MET A 245 -15.47 -9.57 -12.01
C MET A 245 -15.70 -8.48 -13.06
N LYS A 246 -16.47 -8.79 -14.09
CA LYS A 246 -16.87 -7.82 -15.12
C LYS A 246 -17.61 -6.62 -14.52
N LYS A 247 -18.61 -6.82 -13.65
CA LYS A 247 -19.37 -5.73 -13.02
C LYS A 247 -18.45 -4.79 -12.21
N VAL A 248 -17.56 -5.35 -11.40
CA VAL A 248 -16.61 -4.57 -10.60
C VAL A 248 -15.71 -3.72 -11.50
N THR A 249 -15.11 -4.32 -12.53
CA THR A 249 -14.18 -3.63 -13.42
C THR A 249 -14.88 -2.56 -14.27
N GLU A 250 -16.11 -2.81 -14.74
CA GLU A 250 -16.90 -1.83 -15.48
C GLU A 250 -17.31 -0.65 -14.60
N GLU A 251 -17.68 -0.89 -13.33
CA GLU A 251 -18.02 0.19 -12.40
C GLU A 251 -16.79 1.03 -12.04
N ALA A 252 -15.63 0.40 -11.78
CA ALA A 252 -14.38 1.11 -11.53
C ALA A 252 -13.99 2.03 -12.72
N GLN A 253 -14.16 1.55 -13.95
CA GLN A 253 -13.91 2.36 -15.16
C GLN A 253 -14.88 3.55 -15.26
N ARG A 254 -16.12 3.40 -14.78
CA ARG A 254 -17.14 4.47 -14.80
C ARG A 254 -16.76 5.64 -13.92
N VAL A 255 -16.04 5.40 -12.81
CA VAL A 255 -15.57 6.45 -11.88
C VAL A 255 -14.77 7.51 -12.63
N VAL A 256 -13.76 7.11 -13.39
CA VAL A 256 -12.92 8.06 -14.15
C VAL A 256 -13.52 8.37 -15.53
N GLY A 257 -14.34 7.48 -16.07
CA GLY A 257 -15.01 7.66 -17.36
C GLY A 257 -14.10 7.46 -18.57
N GLN A 258 -12.86 7.05 -18.36
CA GLN A 258 -11.86 6.81 -19.42
C GLN A 258 -11.12 5.52 -19.14
N ASN A 259 -10.99 4.70 -20.17
CA ASN A 259 -10.28 3.43 -20.07
C ASN A 259 -8.93 3.53 -20.83
N PRO A 260 -7.78 3.53 -20.14
CA PRO A 260 -6.47 3.61 -20.76
C PRO A 260 -5.91 2.24 -21.17
N LEU A 261 -6.67 1.16 -21.01
CA LEU A 261 -6.21 -0.21 -21.18
C LEU A 261 -6.51 -0.77 -22.57
N ASP A 262 -5.57 -1.54 -23.09
CA ASP A 262 -5.78 -2.47 -24.19
C ASP A 262 -5.88 -3.94 -23.71
N HIS A 263 -5.41 -4.24 -22.48
CA HIS A 263 -5.53 -5.52 -21.79
C HIS A 263 -5.31 -5.34 -20.29
N TYR A 264 -5.69 -6.34 -19.46
CA TYR A 264 -5.40 -6.37 -18.03
C TYR A 264 -5.24 -7.80 -17.52
N LEU A 265 -4.35 -7.99 -16.54
CA LEU A 265 -4.08 -9.29 -15.93
C LEU A 265 -4.30 -9.23 -14.40
N PHE A 266 -5.11 -10.16 -13.88
CA PHE A 266 -5.17 -10.49 -12.47
C PHE A 266 -4.33 -11.75 -12.22
N ILE A 267 -3.36 -11.70 -11.32
CA ILE A 267 -2.65 -12.85 -10.78
C ILE A 267 -3.25 -13.13 -9.40
N VAL A 268 -3.82 -14.30 -9.18
CA VAL A 268 -4.50 -14.64 -7.93
C VAL A 268 -3.83 -15.84 -7.28
N HIS A 269 -3.23 -15.63 -6.12
CA HIS A 269 -2.61 -16.67 -5.31
C HIS A 269 -3.56 -17.09 -4.18
N HIS A 270 -3.88 -18.39 -4.12
CA HIS A 270 -4.70 -18.97 -3.06
C HIS A 270 -3.80 -19.61 -2.01
N LEU A 271 -3.67 -18.93 -0.86
CA LEU A 271 -2.76 -19.29 0.22
C LEU A 271 -3.53 -19.43 1.53
N GLU A 272 -3.13 -20.38 2.37
CA GLU A 272 -3.73 -20.57 3.72
C GLU A 272 -3.53 -19.32 4.59
N THR A 273 -2.41 -18.65 4.44
CA THR A 273 -2.07 -17.41 5.14
C THR A 273 -1.74 -16.32 4.14
N GLY A 274 -1.97 -15.08 4.55
CA GLY A 274 -1.73 -13.92 3.69
C GLY A 274 -3.03 -13.33 3.13
N GLY A 275 -2.88 -12.33 2.26
CA GLY A 275 -3.98 -11.57 1.66
C GLY A 275 -3.48 -10.24 1.11
N GLY A 276 -4.41 -9.34 0.80
CA GLY A 276 -4.14 -8.04 0.19
C GLY A 276 -3.79 -8.15 -1.28
N GLY A 277 -3.39 -7.03 -1.86
CA GLY A 277 -3.01 -6.95 -3.25
C GLY A 277 -1.75 -6.11 -3.44
N LEU A 278 -1.32 -6.05 -4.69
CA LEU A 278 -0.33 -5.10 -5.19
C LEU A 278 -0.70 -4.71 -6.60
N GLU A 279 -0.90 -3.44 -6.77
CA GLU A 279 -1.31 -2.82 -8.02
C GLU A 279 -0.13 -2.63 -8.98
N HIS A 280 -0.40 -2.80 -10.27
CA HIS A 280 0.53 -2.59 -11.37
C HIS A 280 -0.14 -1.83 -12.52
N LEU A 281 0.65 -1.31 -13.46
CA LEU A 281 0.16 -0.45 -14.55
C LEU A 281 -0.88 -1.15 -15.46
N TYR A 282 -0.72 -2.46 -15.69
CA TYR A 282 -1.56 -3.30 -16.54
C TYR A 282 -1.94 -4.64 -15.88
N SER A 283 -1.68 -4.78 -14.57
CA SER A 283 -2.02 -5.98 -13.82
C SER A 283 -2.20 -5.68 -12.34
N THR A 284 -2.63 -6.68 -11.60
CA THR A 284 -2.55 -6.72 -10.13
C THR A 284 -2.29 -8.13 -9.67
N THR A 285 -1.58 -8.26 -8.54
CA THR A 285 -1.43 -9.52 -7.82
C THR A 285 -2.32 -9.51 -6.58
N LEU A 286 -3.14 -10.53 -6.40
CA LEU A 286 -4.13 -10.68 -5.33
C LEU A 286 -3.81 -11.91 -4.49
N GLY A 287 -3.81 -11.75 -3.16
CA GLY A 287 -3.81 -12.85 -2.21
C GLY A 287 -5.23 -13.22 -1.81
N SER A 288 -5.59 -14.49 -1.89
CA SER A 288 -6.89 -15.02 -1.50
C SER A 288 -6.72 -16.30 -0.68
N ARG A 289 -7.81 -16.80 -0.09
CA ARG A 289 -7.81 -18.09 0.62
C ARG A 289 -8.55 -19.15 -0.20
N PRO A 290 -8.21 -20.44 -0.04
CA PRO A 290 -8.84 -21.52 -0.79
C PRO A 290 -10.37 -21.54 -0.75
N GLY A 291 -10.97 -21.24 0.41
CA GLY A 291 -12.43 -21.24 0.64
C GLY A 291 -13.18 -19.95 0.28
N THR A 292 -12.51 -18.94 -0.27
CA THR A 292 -13.09 -17.60 -0.47
C THR A 292 -14.38 -17.62 -1.28
N TYR A 293 -14.43 -18.36 -2.36
CA TYR A 293 -15.56 -18.32 -3.32
C TYR A 293 -16.79 -19.11 -2.87
N GLY A 294 -16.67 -19.95 -1.85
CA GLY A 294 -17.79 -20.69 -1.23
C GLY A 294 -18.44 -19.99 -0.05
N ASN A 295 -17.89 -18.86 0.41
CA ASN A 295 -18.40 -18.05 1.51
C ASN A 295 -18.79 -16.66 1.02
N GLU A 296 -20.07 -16.30 1.13
CA GLU A 296 -20.59 -15.04 0.56
C GLU A 296 -19.93 -13.78 1.15
N VAL A 297 -19.58 -13.78 2.43
CA VAL A 297 -18.88 -12.65 3.08
C VAL A 297 -17.46 -12.55 2.58
N ALA A 298 -16.72 -13.67 2.56
CA ALA A 298 -15.35 -13.71 2.04
C ALA A 298 -15.31 -13.37 0.55
N TYR A 299 -16.30 -13.82 -0.21
CA TYR A 299 -16.43 -13.51 -1.64
C TYR A 299 -16.65 -12.01 -1.89
N LYS A 300 -17.55 -11.37 -1.16
CA LYS A 300 -17.76 -9.91 -1.27
C LYS A 300 -16.51 -9.11 -0.87
N ASN A 301 -15.80 -9.57 0.17
CA ASN A 301 -14.52 -8.95 0.55
C ASN A 301 -13.46 -9.13 -0.54
N PHE A 302 -13.43 -10.27 -1.23
CA PHE A 302 -12.57 -10.47 -2.39
C PHE A 302 -12.95 -9.52 -3.55
N LEU A 303 -14.22 -9.34 -3.87
CA LEU A 303 -14.68 -8.39 -4.90
C LEU A 303 -14.35 -6.94 -4.53
N ARG A 304 -14.41 -6.58 -3.24
CA ARG A 304 -13.96 -5.28 -2.75
C ARG A 304 -12.44 -5.11 -2.93
N LEU A 305 -11.65 -6.14 -2.63
CA LEU A 305 -10.21 -6.13 -2.90
C LEU A 305 -9.94 -5.97 -4.41
N VAL A 306 -10.68 -6.68 -5.26
CA VAL A 306 -10.61 -6.49 -6.72
C VAL A 306 -10.92 -5.05 -7.11
N ALA A 307 -11.94 -4.43 -6.51
CA ALA A 307 -12.29 -3.03 -6.76
C ALA A 307 -11.16 -2.08 -6.37
N HIS A 308 -10.52 -2.29 -5.21
CA HIS A 308 -9.39 -1.53 -4.71
C HIS A 308 -8.21 -1.60 -5.67
N GLU A 309 -7.74 -2.80 -5.94
CA GLU A 309 -6.56 -3.02 -6.78
C GLU A 309 -6.77 -2.61 -8.24
N TYR A 310 -7.98 -2.81 -8.76
CA TYR A 310 -8.29 -2.37 -10.11
C TYR A 310 -8.44 -0.85 -10.22
N PHE A 311 -8.93 -0.16 -9.16
CA PHE A 311 -9.03 1.29 -9.16
C PHE A 311 -7.66 1.96 -9.13
N HIS A 312 -6.64 1.32 -8.57
CA HIS A 312 -5.25 1.77 -8.65
C HIS A 312 -4.72 1.93 -10.08
N LEU A 313 -5.34 1.30 -11.07
CA LEU A 313 -5.08 1.57 -12.48
C LEU A 313 -5.06 3.08 -12.79
N TRP A 314 -5.92 3.84 -12.11
CA TRP A 314 -5.93 5.31 -12.17
C TRP A 314 -5.22 5.91 -10.97
N ASN A 315 -5.72 5.70 -9.78
CA ASN A 315 -5.19 6.21 -8.51
C ASN A 315 -4.33 5.14 -7.83
N VAL A 316 -3.13 5.05 -8.18
CA VAL A 316 -1.85 5.72 -8.12
C VAL A 316 -1.02 5.53 -9.41
N LYS A 317 -1.40 4.59 -10.29
CA LYS A 317 -0.53 4.29 -11.45
C LYS A 317 -0.53 5.41 -12.47
N ARG A 318 -1.56 6.23 -12.52
CA ARG A 318 -1.69 7.37 -13.46
C ARG A 318 -1.96 8.70 -12.76
N ILE A 319 -2.84 8.71 -11.77
CA ILE A 319 -3.13 9.84 -10.90
C ILE A 319 -2.30 9.65 -9.63
N ARG A 320 -1.19 10.39 -9.47
CA ARG A 320 -0.26 10.16 -8.36
C ARG A 320 0.36 11.44 -7.84
N PRO A 321 0.79 11.48 -6.57
CA PRO A 321 1.65 12.54 -6.08
C PRO A 321 2.93 12.65 -6.91
N VAL A 322 3.42 13.86 -7.14
CA VAL A 322 4.64 14.09 -7.92
C VAL A 322 5.86 13.36 -7.35
N ALA A 323 5.90 13.14 -6.05
CA ALA A 323 6.97 12.39 -5.37
C ALA A 323 6.98 10.88 -5.73
N LEU A 324 5.86 10.33 -6.25
CA LEU A 324 5.75 8.95 -6.67
C LEU A 324 5.96 8.76 -8.19
N GLY A 325 6.77 9.63 -8.80
CA GLY A 325 7.18 9.42 -10.19
C GLY A 325 7.87 10.63 -10.82
N PRO A 326 8.97 10.39 -11.57
CA PRO A 326 9.60 9.08 -11.82
C PRO A 326 10.18 8.48 -10.55
N PHE A 327 10.12 7.12 -10.43
CA PHE A 327 10.56 6.45 -9.22
C PHE A 327 12.08 6.51 -9.01
N ASP A 328 12.48 6.80 -7.75
CA ASP A 328 13.82 6.50 -7.25
C ASP A 328 13.79 5.10 -6.65
N TYR A 329 14.47 4.14 -7.28
CA TYR A 329 14.54 2.76 -6.81
C TYR A 329 15.64 2.51 -5.78
N ASP A 330 16.47 3.51 -5.49
CA ASP A 330 17.59 3.41 -4.55
C ASP A 330 17.20 3.90 -3.14
N HIS A 331 16.17 4.77 -3.04
CA HIS A 331 15.73 5.41 -1.82
C HIS A 331 14.21 5.41 -1.68
N GLU A 332 13.74 5.71 -0.49
CA GLU A 332 12.33 5.96 -0.20
C GLU A 332 11.82 7.18 -0.96
N ASN A 333 10.62 7.07 -1.50
CA ASN A 333 9.93 8.18 -2.19
C ASN A 333 8.86 8.77 -1.25
N TYR A 334 9.24 9.74 -0.43
CA TYR A 334 8.37 10.31 0.60
C TYR A 334 7.27 11.20 0.03
N THR A 335 6.05 11.00 0.54
CA THR A 335 4.88 11.82 0.21
C THR A 335 3.93 11.93 1.39
N HIS A 336 3.27 13.07 1.58
CA HIS A 336 2.18 13.25 2.54
C HIS A 336 0.83 12.74 2.03
N MET A 337 0.78 12.11 0.85
CA MET A 337 -0.45 11.90 0.09
C MET A 337 -0.84 10.41 -0.06
N LEU A 338 -0.25 9.48 0.72
CA LEU A 338 -0.70 8.06 0.65
C LEU A 338 -2.15 7.89 1.09
N TRP A 339 -2.67 8.79 1.93
CA TRP A 339 -4.09 8.80 2.28
C TRP A 339 -5.01 9.07 1.07
N VAL A 340 -4.51 9.77 0.02
CA VAL A 340 -5.20 9.89 -1.27
C VAL A 340 -4.96 8.64 -2.11
N SER A 341 -3.71 8.19 -2.22
CA SER A 341 -3.35 7.04 -3.06
C SER A 341 -4.02 5.74 -2.60
N GLU A 342 -4.09 5.53 -1.29
CA GLU A 342 -4.59 4.30 -0.67
C GLU A 342 -5.95 4.51 0.01
N GLY A 343 -6.04 5.50 0.91
CA GLY A 343 -7.26 5.71 1.70
C GLY A 343 -8.47 6.11 0.85
N GLN A 344 -8.28 6.97 -0.15
CA GLN A 344 -9.38 7.24 -1.08
C GLN A 344 -9.65 6.08 -2.04
N THR A 345 -8.66 5.24 -2.32
CA THR A 345 -8.89 4.00 -3.06
C THR A 345 -9.72 3.01 -2.24
N GLU A 346 -9.51 2.89 -0.92
CA GLU A 346 -10.39 2.13 -0.02
C GLU A 346 -11.83 2.65 -0.04
N TYR A 347 -11.99 3.98 0.06
CA TYR A 347 -13.31 4.61 -0.07
C TYR A 347 -13.97 4.28 -1.41
N MET A 348 -13.24 4.43 -2.52
CA MET A 348 -13.74 4.11 -3.86
C MET A 348 -14.01 2.63 -4.04
N ALA A 349 -13.22 1.73 -3.44
CA ALA A 349 -13.48 0.29 -3.48
C ALA A 349 -14.84 -0.06 -2.86
N ASN A 350 -15.20 0.55 -1.73
CA ASN A 350 -16.50 0.39 -1.11
C ASN A 350 -17.62 1.00 -1.98
N GLN A 351 -17.41 2.17 -2.57
CA GLN A 351 -18.35 2.81 -3.51
C GLN A 351 -18.58 1.96 -4.76
N ILE A 352 -17.51 1.48 -5.38
CA ILE A 352 -17.57 0.62 -6.58
C ILE A 352 -18.33 -0.67 -6.27
N THR A 353 -18.01 -1.32 -5.15
CA THR A 353 -18.66 -2.58 -4.74
C THR A 353 -20.16 -2.37 -4.49
N GLN A 354 -20.55 -1.24 -3.89
CA GLN A 354 -21.94 -0.88 -3.66
C GLN A 354 -22.65 -0.54 -4.98
N ARG A 355 -22.05 0.30 -5.85
CA ARG A 355 -22.63 0.70 -7.14
C ARG A 355 -22.75 -0.48 -8.11
N ALA A 356 -21.83 -1.46 -8.04
CA ALA A 356 -21.91 -2.71 -8.79
C ALA A 356 -23.00 -3.68 -8.26
N GLY A 357 -23.67 -3.33 -7.15
CA GLY A 357 -24.81 -4.06 -6.60
C GLY A 357 -24.47 -5.20 -5.64
N PHE A 358 -23.22 -5.29 -5.15
CA PHE A 358 -22.82 -6.33 -4.19
C PHE A 358 -23.17 -5.98 -2.74
N TYR A 359 -23.34 -4.70 -2.42
CA TYR A 359 -23.83 -4.22 -1.13
C TYR A 359 -25.18 -3.55 -1.26
N THR A 360 -26.09 -3.84 -0.34
CA THR A 360 -27.24 -2.97 -0.10
C THR A 360 -26.75 -1.65 0.51
N ALA A 361 -27.58 -0.60 0.50
CA ALA A 361 -27.23 0.66 1.15
C ALA A 361 -26.85 0.46 2.65
N GLN A 362 -27.62 -0.39 3.38
CA GLN A 362 -27.32 -0.68 4.79
C GLN A 362 -25.98 -1.41 4.95
N GLN A 363 -25.69 -2.42 4.12
CA GLN A 363 -24.40 -3.11 4.16
C GLN A 363 -23.23 -2.15 3.88
N TYR A 364 -23.42 -1.18 2.98
CA TYR A 364 -22.42 -0.14 2.73
C TYR A 364 -22.22 0.77 3.95
N TYR A 365 -23.31 1.20 4.61
CA TYR A 365 -23.21 1.98 5.86
C TYR A 365 -22.52 1.18 6.97
N ASP A 366 -22.80 -0.11 7.08
CA ASP A 366 -22.18 -1.00 8.07
C ASP A 366 -20.66 -1.13 7.84
N GLN A 367 -20.22 -1.23 6.56
CA GLN A 367 -18.78 -1.23 6.22
C GLN A 367 -18.11 0.09 6.66
N LEU A 368 -18.69 1.23 6.31
CA LEU A 368 -18.15 2.55 6.72
C LEU A 368 -18.13 2.70 8.26
N ALA A 369 -19.18 2.26 8.94
CA ALA A 369 -19.27 2.31 10.41
C ALA A 369 -18.23 1.40 11.09
N GLN A 370 -17.90 0.26 10.49
CA GLN A 370 -16.84 -0.64 10.97
C GLN A 370 -15.47 0.03 10.90
N VAL A 371 -15.12 0.64 9.76
CA VAL A 371 -13.85 1.36 9.60
C VAL A 371 -13.78 2.55 10.55
N LEU A 372 -14.85 3.35 10.63
CA LEU A 372 -14.98 4.47 11.56
C LEU A 372 -14.76 4.03 13.01
N THR A 373 -15.37 2.90 13.42
CA THR A 373 -15.18 2.32 14.76
C THR A 373 -13.72 2.00 15.02
N GLY A 374 -13.02 1.41 14.06
CA GLY A 374 -11.58 1.13 14.14
C GLY A 374 -10.74 2.39 14.31
N VAL A 375 -11.03 3.42 13.51
CA VAL A 375 -10.31 4.70 13.51
C VAL A 375 -10.51 5.45 14.85
N GLU A 376 -11.76 5.61 15.30
CA GLU A 376 -12.06 6.44 16.47
C GLU A 376 -11.65 5.80 17.81
N ASN A 377 -11.56 4.46 17.87
CA ASN A 377 -11.09 3.74 19.06
C ASN A 377 -9.55 3.60 19.11
N GLN A 378 -8.83 4.03 18.09
CA GLN A 378 -7.37 3.96 18.07
C GLN A 378 -6.77 5.23 18.70
N PRO A 379 -6.00 5.14 19.82
CA PRO A 379 -5.42 6.30 20.46
C PRO A 379 -4.56 7.16 19.53
N GLY A 380 -3.81 6.54 18.62
CA GLY A 380 -2.98 7.20 17.63
C GLY A 380 -3.73 8.17 16.70
N ASN A 381 -5.05 7.97 16.50
CA ASN A 381 -5.91 8.88 15.74
C ASN A 381 -5.92 10.32 16.26
N LYS A 382 -5.69 10.49 17.58
CA LYS A 382 -5.64 11.81 18.24
C LYS A 382 -4.23 12.42 18.26
N LEU A 383 -3.22 11.69 17.78
CA LEU A 383 -1.82 12.06 17.91
C LEU A 383 -1.15 12.27 16.55
N GLN A 384 -1.44 11.43 15.57
CA GLN A 384 -0.79 11.46 14.26
C GLN A 384 -1.75 11.99 13.18
N PRO A 385 -1.42 13.10 12.52
CA PRO A 385 -2.12 13.54 11.32
C PRO A 385 -2.00 12.49 10.20
N VAL A 386 -3.05 12.35 9.37
CA VAL A 386 -3.04 11.37 8.27
C VAL A 386 -1.98 11.67 7.21
N ALA A 387 -1.61 12.94 7.02
CA ALA A 387 -0.48 13.34 6.17
C ALA A 387 0.85 12.81 6.72
N MET A 388 1.07 12.84 8.04
CA MET A 388 2.28 12.29 8.66
C MET A 388 2.26 10.77 8.69
N SER A 389 1.08 10.13 8.85
CA SER A 389 0.94 8.68 8.67
C SER A 389 1.36 8.25 7.26
N SER A 390 1.01 9.03 6.24
CA SER A 390 1.45 8.81 4.86
C SER A 390 2.97 8.97 4.70
N PHE A 391 3.54 10.04 5.24
CA PHE A 391 4.97 10.35 5.12
C PHE A 391 5.85 9.31 5.82
N ASP A 392 5.46 8.93 7.04
CA ASP A 392 6.20 7.98 7.88
C ASP A 392 5.88 6.50 7.55
N ALA A 393 5.12 6.20 6.50
CA ALA A 393 4.72 4.84 6.14
C ALA A 393 5.90 3.86 6.11
N TRP A 394 7.04 4.30 5.55
CA TRP A 394 8.27 3.52 5.41
C TRP A 394 8.85 2.98 6.72
N ILE A 395 8.71 3.72 7.82
CA ILE A 395 9.32 3.41 9.10
C ILE A 395 8.30 3.05 10.19
N ARG A 396 6.99 3.26 9.95
CA ARG A 396 5.90 3.01 10.87
C ARG A 396 4.91 1.98 10.34
N ALA A 397 4.01 2.33 9.42
CA ALA A 397 2.94 1.45 8.95
C ALA A 397 3.44 0.09 8.43
N TYR A 398 4.61 0.05 7.79
CA TYR A 398 5.26 -1.18 7.32
C TYR A 398 6.21 -1.83 8.34
N ARG A 399 6.40 -1.23 9.51
CA ARG A 399 7.24 -1.74 10.61
C ARG A 399 6.55 -1.60 11.97
N PRO A 400 5.33 -2.15 12.11
CA PRO A 400 4.56 -1.97 13.34
C PRO A 400 5.23 -2.67 14.52
N ASP A 401 5.07 -2.06 15.71
CA ASP A 401 5.44 -2.61 16.99
C ASP A 401 4.23 -2.65 17.94
N GLU A 402 4.44 -3.02 19.19
CA GLU A 402 3.39 -3.12 20.21
C GLU A 402 2.78 -1.76 20.57
N ASN A 403 3.49 -0.66 20.31
CA ASN A 403 3.04 0.71 20.59
C ASN A 403 2.36 1.39 19.39
N SER A 404 2.43 0.82 18.19
CA SER A 404 1.94 1.46 16.95
C SER A 404 0.50 1.93 17.06
N ARG A 405 -0.41 1.13 17.62
CA ARG A 405 -1.82 1.55 17.82
C ARG A 405 -1.98 2.73 18.77
N ASN A 406 -1.04 2.95 19.68
CA ASN A 406 -1.05 4.06 20.63
C ASN A 406 -0.57 5.38 20.04
N SER A 407 0.23 5.36 18.97
CA SER A 407 0.94 6.52 18.44
C SER A 407 0.70 6.79 16.96
N GLU A 408 0.10 5.85 16.25
CA GLU A 408 -0.08 5.89 14.80
C GLU A 408 -1.54 5.74 14.40
N ILE A 409 -1.87 6.19 13.19
CA ILE A 409 -3.15 5.94 12.53
C ILE A 409 -2.89 5.40 11.12
N SER A 410 -3.71 4.48 10.66
CA SER A 410 -3.68 3.97 9.29
C SER A 410 -4.06 5.06 8.29
N TYR A 411 -3.20 5.35 7.32
CA TYR A 411 -3.53 6.24 6.21
C TYR A 411 -4.54 5.59 5.23
N TYR A 412 -4.72 4.27 5.27
CA TYR A 412 -5.82 3.56 4.61
C TYR A 412 -7.15 3.90 5.28
N ASP A 413 -7.33 3.50 6.54
CA ASP A 413 -8.62 3.61 7.25
C ASP A 413 -9.00 5.07 7.53
N LYS A 414 -8.06 5.88 8.03
CA LYS A 414 -8.32 7.32 8.25
C LYS A 414 -8.49 8.05 6.94
N GLY A 415 -7.72 7.69 5.90
CA GLY A 415 -7.84 8.26 4.56
C GLY A 415 -9.18 7.94 3.90
N GLU A 416 -9.73 6.73 4.13
CA GLU A 416 -11.08 6.36 3.72
C GLU A 416 -12.13 7.26 4.36
N MET A 417 -12.03 7.50 5.68
CA MET A 417 -12.95 8.38 6.40
C MET A 417 -12.84 9.84 5.96
N VAL A 418 -11.63 10.33 5.71
CA VAL A 418 -11.37 11.66 5.12
C VAL A 418 -12.00 11.75 3.73
N GLY A 419 -11.83 10.72 2.91
CA GLY A 419 -12.42 10.62 1.57
C GLY A 419 -13.96 10.66 1.60
N MET A 420 -14.58 9.90 2.50
CA MET A 420 -16.03 9.89 2.71
C MET A 420 -16.56 11.27 3.08
N VAL A 421 -15.95 11.93 4.07
CA VAL A 421 -16.40 13.26 4.51
C VAL A 421 -16.21 14.29 3.40
N LEU A 422 -15.07 14.24 2.70
CA LEU A 422 -14.79 15.14 1.58
C LEU A 422 -15.81 14.97 0.44
N ASP A 423 -16.12 13.73 0.08
CA ASP A 423 -17.12 13.44 -0.96
C ASP A 423 -18.51 13.99 -0.59
N LEU A 424 -18.97 13.75 0.65
CA LEU A 424 -20.23 14.30 1.16
C LEU A 424 -20.24 15.85 1.14
N MET A 425 -19.12 16.49 1.44
CA MET A 425 -18.98 17.95 1.35
C MET A 425 -19.04 18.45 -0.10
N ILE A 426 -18.46 17.72 -1.06
CA ILE A 426 -18.54 18.04 -2.50
C ILE A 426 -19.99 17.87 -2.97
N VAL A 427 -20.62 16.74 -2.64
CA VAL A 427 -22.04 16.48 -2.97
C VAL A 427 -22.95 17.59 -2.47
N GLN A 428 -22.77 18.01 -1.22
CA GLN A 428 -23.55 19.12 -0.63
C GLN A 428 -23.25 20.44 -1.34
N ALA A 429 -21.98 20.80 -1.54
CA ALA A 429 -21.58 22.07 -2.13
C ALA A 429 -22.07 22.26 -3.57
N THR A 430 -22.19 21.15 -4.31
CA THR A 430 -22.60 21.13 -5.72
C THR A 430 -24.05 20.73 -5.92
N ASN A 431 -24.82 20.60 -4.84
CA ASN A 431 -26.20 20.14 -4.88
C ASN A 431 -26.36 18.76 -5.59
N GLY A 432 -25.40 17.87 -5.38
CA GLY A 432 -25.36 16.52 -5.94
C GLY A 432 -24.94 16.43 -7.41
N GLN A 433 -24.39 17.50 -7.98
CA GLN A 433 -23.93 17.50 -9.38
C GLN A 433 -22.51 16.95 -9.53
N LYS A 434 -21.71 16.99 -8.46
CA LYS A 434 -20.31 16.56 -8.44
C LYS A 434 -20.02 15.66 -7.25
N HIS A 435 -18.99 14.81 -7.42
CA HIS A 435 -18.51 13.82 -6.48
C HIS A 435 -16.98 13.82 -6.41
N LEU A 436 -16.42 13.02 -5.52
CA LEU A 436 -15.00 12.73 -5.51
C LEU A 436 -14.53 12.10 -6.84
N ASP A 437 -15.39 11.36 -7.54
CA ASP A 437 -15.15 10.86 -8.90
C ASP A 437 -14.69 11.99 -9.85
N ASP A 438 -15.32 13.18 -9.77
CA ASP A 438 -15.00 14.32 -10.62
C ASP A 438 -13.61 14.91 -10.30
N VAL A 439 -13.15 14.80 -9.05
CA VAL A 439 -11.77 15.15 -8.67
C VAL A 439 -10.78 14.21 -9.36
N PHE A 440 -11.03 12.89 -9.34
CA PHE A 440 -10.17 11.94 -10.05
C PHE A 440 -10.16 12.18 -11.57
N ARG A 441 -11.31 12.49 -12.18
CA ARG A 441 -11.39 12.86 -13.60
C ARG A 441 -10.55 14.09 -13.91
N LEU A 442 -10.67 15.13 -13.10
CA LEU A 442 -9.88 16.37 -13.25
C LEU A 442 -8.37 16.10 -13.12
N LEU A 443 -7.96 15.33 -12.09
CA LEU A 443 -6.56 14.98 -11.88
C LEU A 443 -6.01 14.15 -13.04
N TYR A 444 -6.79 13.20 -13.55
CA TYR A 444 -6.42 12.36 -14.70
C TYR A 444 -6.22 13.20 -15.97
N ASP A 445 -7.16 14.10 -16.28
CA ASP A 445 -7.09 14.90 -17.48
C ASP A 445 -6.00 15.99 -17.40
N LYS A 446 -5.95 16.72 -16.29
CA LYS A 446 -5.05 17.86 -16.11
C LYS A 446 -3.60 17.44 -15.90
N TYR A 447 -3.35 16.51 -14.97
CA TYR A 447 -1.98 16.16 -14.57
C TYR A 447 -1.42 14.99 -15.37
N TYR A 448 -2.12 13.86 -15.43
CA TYR A 448 -1.61 12.70 -16.16
C TYR A 448 -1.60 12.92 -17.67
N LYS A 449 -2.74 13.30 -18.28
CA LYS A 449 -2.83 13.47 -19.73
C LYS A 449 -2.25 14.80 -20.21
N GLY A 450 -2.55 15.89 -19.51
CA GLY A 450 -2.13 17.24 -19.89
C GLY A 450 -0.66 17.50 -19.56
N LEU A 451 -0.31 17.52 -18.28
CA LEU A 451 1.03 17.91 -17.80
C LEU A 451 2.03 16.75 -17.80
N LYS A 452 1.59 15.50 -18.00
CA LYS A 452 2.44 14.29 -18.01
C LYS A 452 3.28 14.13 -16.73
N ARG A 453 2.73 14.51 -15.58
CA ARG A 453 3.34 14.39 -14.26
C ARG A 453 2.32 14.15 -13.18
N GLY A 454 2.78 13.85 -11.96
CA GLY A 454 1.94 13.85 -10.78
C GLY A 454 1.52 15.25 -10.31
N PHE A 455 0.69 15.30 -9.29
CA PHE A 455 0.20 16.53 -8.63
C PHE A 455 0.92 16.75 -7.29
N THR A 456 0.99 18.01 -6.84
CA THR A 456 1.44 18.38 -5.50
C THR A 456 0.27 18.38 -4.52
N ASP A 457 0.56 18.42 -3.21
CA ASP A 457 -0.45 18.52 -2.15
C ASP A 457 -1.39 19.72 -2.38
N GLN A 458 -0.84 20.87 -2.75
CA GLN A 458 -1.63 22.07 -3.03
C GLN A 458 -2.49 21.92 -4.29
N GLU A 459 -1.95 21.31 -5.34
CA GLU A 459 -2.68 21.07 -6.58
C GLU A 459 -3.85 20.11 -6.40
N TYR A 460 -3.73 19.14 -5.47
CA TYR A 460 -4.86 18.29 -5.07
C TYR A 460 -5.98 19.11 -4.40
N GLN A 461 -5.62 19.98 -3.44
CA GLN A 461 -6.58 20.85 -2.77
C GLN A 461 -7.26 21.83 -3.76
N ASP A 462 -6.51 22.34 -4.72
CA ASP A 462 -7.03 23.22 -5.77
C ASP A 462 -7.97 22.46 -6.72
N ALA A 463 -7.68 21.20 -7.05
CA ALA A 463 -8.57 20.36 -7.84
C ALA A 463 -9.90 20.08 -7.11
N VAL A 464 -9.83 19.81 -5.81
CA VAL A 464 -11.03 19.67 -4.97
C VAL A 464 -11.85 20.96 -4.97
N ALA A 465 -11.18 22.11 -4.80
CA ALA A 465 -11.83 23.42 -4.79
C ALA A 465 -12.48 23.76 -6.15
N GLU A 466 -11.83 23.41 -7.25
CA GLU A 466 -12.32 23.60 -8.62
C GLU A 466 -13.61 22.76 -8.84
N VAL A 467 -13.61 21.51 -8.42
CA VAL A 467 -14.78 20.60 -8.54
C VAL A 467 -15.93 21.05 -7.65
N ALA A 468 -15.65 21.41 -6.40
CA ALA A 468 -16.67 21.80 -5.41
C ALA A 468 -17.19 23.23 -5.60
N GLY A 469 -16.52 24.06 -6.42
CA GLY A 469 -16.84 25.48 -6.57
C GLY A 469 -16.49 26.34 -5.34
N LYS A 470 -15.79 25.79 -4.34
CA LYS A 470 -15.34 26.50 -3.14
C LYS A 470 -14.11 25.82 -2.51
N ARG A 471 -13.33 26.56 -1.76
CA ARG A 471 -12.18 26.01 -0.99
C ARG A 471 -12.62 25.34 0.30
N PHE A 472 -11.83 24.33 0.69
CA PHE A 472 -11.97 23.60 1.93
C PHE A 472 -10.70 23.67 2.80
N ASP A 473 -10.02 24.81 2.85
CA ASP A 473 -8.71 24.99 3.52
C ASP A 473 -8.73 24.56 4.99
N ASP A 474 -9.81 24.90 5.72
CA ASP A 474 -9.98 24.49 7.13
C ASP A 474 -10.15 22.98 7.26
N PHE A 475 -10.81 22.32 6.32
CA PHE A 475 -10.95 20.88 6.29
C PHE A 475 -9.57 20.21 6.18
N PHE A 476 -8.76 20.61 5.21
CA PHE A 476 -7.44 20.04 5.02
C PHE A 476 -6.52 20.32 6.21
N ARG A 477 -6.50 21.55 6.72
CA ARG A 477 -5.72 21.90 7.90
C ARG A 477 -6.08 21.03 9.09
N ASN A 478 -7.36 20.93 9.43
CA ASN A 478 -7.83 20.30 10.65
C ASN A 478 -7.76 18.76 10.59
N TYR A 479 -8.05 18.15 9.44
CA TYR A 479 -8.29 16.71 9.32
C TYR A 479 -7.22 15.95 8.55
N VAL A 480 -6.39 16.66 7.77
CA VAL A 480 -5.28 16.06 7.03
C VAL A 480 -3.94 16.39 7.69
N TYR A 481 -3.71 17.67 8.02
CA TYR A 481 -2.43 18.12 8.58
C TYR A 481 -2.43 18.25 10.11
N GLU A 482 -3.60 18.22 10.76
CA GLU A 482 -3.77 18.09 12.22
C GLU A 482 -4.53 16.80 12.54
N ALA A 483 -4.35 16.30 13.79
CA ALA A 483 -4.97 15.06 14.26
C ALA A 483 -6.33 15.33 14.93
N ARG A 484 -7.22 16.07 14.26
CA ARG A 484 -8.57 16.33 14.79
C ARG A 484 -9.55 15.25 14.37
N THR A 485 -10.53 15.00 15.25
CA THR A 485 -11.66 14.11 14.94
C THR A 485 -12.53 14.73 13.86
N LEU A 486 -12.88 13.94 12.83
CA LEU A 486 -13.75 14.36 11.72
C LEU A 486 -15.18 14.67 12.23
N ASP A 487 -15.80 15.70 11.67
CA ASP A 487 -17.21 16.01 11.93
C ASP A 487 -18.14 15.15 11.04
N TYR A 488 -18.24 13.88 11.41
CA TYR A 488 -19.05 12.90 10.69
C TYR A 488 -20.54 13.26 10.67
N ASN A 489 -21.08 13.77 11.79
CA ASN A 489 -22.51 14.04 11.89
C ASN A 489 -22.95 15.16 10.96
N THR A 490 -22.18 16.23 10.84
CA THR A 490 -22.45 17.28 9.87
C THR A 490 -22.43 16.74 8.43
N ALA A 491 -21.40 15.98 8.08
CA ALA A 491 -21.25 15.43 6.73
C ALA A 491 -22.37 14.43 6.38
N LEU A 492 -22.65 13.46 7.25
CA LEU A 492 -23.71 12.47 7.06
C LEU A 492 -25.10 13.14 7.04
N GLY A 493 -25.28 14.21 7.83
CA GLY A 493 -26.51 14.99 7.86
C GLY A 493 -26.88 15.61 6.51
N TYR A 494 -25.92 15.93 5.64
CA TYR A 494 -26.20 16.44 4.28
C TYR A 494 -27.05 15.47 3.45
N VAL A 495 -26.86 14.18 3.68
CA VAL A 495 -27.57 13.11 2.96
C VAL A 495 -28.63 12.41 3.80
N GLY A 496 -29.05 13.01 4.92
CA GLY A 496 -30.09 12.45 5.80
C GLY A 496 -29.67 11.18 6.53
N LEU A 497 -28.38 11.03 6.79
CA LEU A 497 -27.83 9.99 7.65
C LEU A 497 -27.38 10.59 9.00
N THR A 498 -27.28 9.75 10.01
CA THR A 498 -26.80 10.10 11.35
C THR A 498 -25.84 9.05 11.86
N LEU A 499 -24.87 9.49 12.67
CA LEU A 499 -23.95 8.62 13.39
C LEU A 499 -24.41 8.51 14.83
N SER A 500 -24.69 7.31 15.28
CA SER A 500 -24.90 6.98 16.68
C SER A 500 -23.77 6.12 17.21
N SER A 501 -23.59 6.09 18.54
CA SER A 501 -22.62 5.19 19.14
C SER A 501 -23.09 4.69 20.50
N THR A 502 -22.71 3.45 20.81
CA THR A 502 -22.92 2.80 22.10
C THR A 502 -21.57 2.40 22.71
N PRO A 503 -21.44 2.24 24.02
CA PRO A 503 -20.26 1.61 24.60
C PRO A 503 -19.97 0.27 23.91
N ALA A 504 -18.71 0.00 23.56
CA ALA A 504 -18.32 -1.27 22.94
C ALA A 504 -18.53 -2.45 23.90
N SER A 505 -18.39 -2.21 25.21
CA SER A 505 -18.67 -3.17 26.25
C SER A 505 -19.35 -2.48 27.46
N PRO A 506 -20.28 -3.15 28.14
CA PRO A 506 -20.80 -2.68 29.46
C PRO A 506 -19.80 -2.93 30.60
N ASN A 507 -18.74 -3.69 30.34
CA ASN A 507 -17.76 -4.11 31.34
C ASN A 507 -16.63 -3.08 31.51
N GLY A 508 -15.82 -3.29 32.53
CA GLY A 508 -14.57 -2.57 32.70
C GLY A 508 -13.53 -3.02 31.69
N SER A 509 -12.62 -2.11 31.36
CA SER A 509 -11.51 -2.40 30.46
C SER A 509 -10.18 -2.36 31.23
N LEU A 510 -9.39 -3.41 31.08
CA LEU A 510 -7.98 -3.39 31.49
C LEU A 510 -7.17 -2.50 30.53
N GLY A 511 -7.55 -2.46 29.26
CA GLY A 511 -6.77 -1.75 28.23
C GLY A 511 -5.43 -2.44 27.98
N ALA A 512 -5.39 -3.77 28.00
CA ALA A 512 -4.21 -4.57 27.70
C ALA A 512 -4.60 -5.86 26.98
N THR A 513 -3.66 -6.44 26.24
CA THR A 513 -3.78 -7.79 25.69
C THR A 513 -2.84 -8.72 26.44
N ILE A 514 -3.35 -9.84 26.92
CA ILE A 514 -2.58 -10.89 27.59
C ILE A 514 -2.70 -12.14 26.73
N THR A 515 -1.56 -12.68 26.31
CA THR A 515 -1.48 -13.83 25.40
C THR A 515 -0.80 -15.00 26.07
N ASN A 516 -1.42 -16.18 25.97
CA ASN A 516 -0.80 -17.44 26.40
C ASN A 516 0.24 -17.88 25.36
N ARG A 517 1.50 -17.98 25.76
CA ARG A 517 2.60 -18.48 24.95
C ARG A 517 3.25 -19.69 25.65
N GLY A 518 2.77 -20.88 25.33
CA GLY A 518 3.31 -22.12 25.91
C GLY A 518 3.10 -22.21 27.43
N GLY A 519 1.95 -21.82 27.94
CA GLY A 519 1.61 -21.82 29.38
C GLY A 519 2.03 -20.59 30.16
N ARG A 520 2.73 -19.62 29.52
CA ARG A 520 3.09 -18.33 30.10
C ARG A 520 2.14 -17.24 29.60
N TYR A 521 1.59 -16.47 30.51
CA TYR A 521 0.66 -15.39 30.20
C TYR A 521 1.42 -14.05 30.13
N LEU A 522 1.69 -13.58 28.93
CA LEU A 522 2.48 -12.37 28.68
C LEU A 522 1.59 -11.21 28.25
N VAL A 523 1.83 -10.03 28.83
CA VAL A 523 1.26 -8.78 28.34
C VAL A 523 1.91 -8.47 26.99
N THR A 524 1.13 -8.39 25.92
CA THR A 524 1.61 -8.17 24.56
C THR A 524 1.28 -6.81 23.98
N SER A 525 0.32 -6.10 24.58
CA SER A 525 0.06 -4.69 24.30
C SER A 525 -0.61 -4.01 25.49
N VAL A 526 -0.40 -2.70 25.60
CA VAL A 526 -1.06 -1.85 26.60
C VAL A 526 -1.61 -0.62 25.89
N LYS A 527 -2.92 -0.37 26.04
CA LYS A 527 -3.61 0.74 25.39
C LYS A 527 -3.30 2.04 26.14
N ARG A 528 -2.87 3.06 25.40
CA ARG A 528 -2.58 4.39 25.92
C ARG A 528 -3.78 4.97 26.68
N ASP A 529 -3.51 5.59 27.80
CA ASP A 529 -4.49 6.21 28.71
C ASP A 529 -5.53 5.24 29.30
N GLY A 530 -5.37 3.92 29.09
CA GLY A 530 -6.20 2.89 29.69
C GLY A 530 -5.81 2.54 31.13
N THR A 531 -6.59 1.66 31.76
CA THR A 531 -6.36 1.20 33.15
C THR A 531 -4.96 0.63 33.35
N ALA A 532 -4.52 -0.25 32.46
CA ALA A 532 -3.19 -0.87 32.50
C ALA A 532 -2.07 0.16 32.34
N TRP A 533 -2.21 1.07 31.37
CA TRP A 533 -1.23 2.13 31.10
C TRP A 533 -1.02 3.03 32.32
N ASN A 534 -2.12 3.55 32.88
CA ASN A 534 -2.07 4.45 34.01
C ASN A 534 -1.64 3.75 35.32
N GLY A 535 -1.86 2.45 35.40
CA GLY A 535 -1.51 1.62 36.53
C GLY A 535 -0.12 1.01 36.52
N GLY A 536 0.63 1.16 35.40
CA GLY A 536 2.02 0.71 35.31
C GLY A 536 2.19 -0.75 34.90
N LEU A 537 1.20 -1.38 34.26
CA LEU A 537 1.37 -2.67 33.60
C LEU A 537 2.18 -2.47 32.31
N ASN A 538 3.23 -3.28 32.10
CA ASN A 538 4.11 -3.13 30.96
C ASN A 538 4.00 -4.30 29.98
N VAL A 539 4.32 -4.02 28.72
CA VAL A 539 4.53 -5.07 27.72
C VAL A 539 5.69 -5.95 28.16
N ASN A 540 5.56 -7.26 27.91
CA ASN A 540 6.44 -8.35 28.37
C ASN A 540 6.38 -8.68 29.87
N ASP A 541 5.50 -8.05 30.66
CA ASP A 541 5.19 -8.57 31.99
C ASP A 541 4.56 -9.96 31.85
N GLU A 542 5.07 -10.92 32.65
CA GLU A 542 4.47 -12.23 32.80
C GLU A 542 3.54 -12.23 34.00
N VAL A 543 2.27 -12.54 33.78
CA VAL A 543 1.27 -12.67 34.83
C VAL A 543 1.46 -13.99 35.54
N MET A 544 2.05 -13.95 36.74
CA MET A 544 2.30 -15.14 37.57
C MET A 544 1.06 -15.54 38.38
N GLN A 545 0.33 -14.54 38.90
CA GLN A 545 -0.95 -14.73 39.56
C GLN A 545 -1.94 -13.66 39.13
N LEU A 546 -3.21 -14.06 39.06
CA LEU A 546 -4.35 -13.20 38.77
C LEU A 546 -5.40 -13.44 39.87
N ASN A 547 -5.69 -12.39 40.67
CA ASN A 547 -6.59 -12.48 41.82
C ASN A 547 -6.23 -13.59 42.83
N GLY A 548 -4.91 -13.81 43.02
CA GLY A 548 -4.39 -14.78 44.00
C GLY A 548 -4.27 -16.21 43.51
N ALA A 549 -4.56 -16.49 42.23
CA ALA A 549 -4.44 -17.81 41.63
C ALA A 549 -3.55 -17.76 40.36
N ALA A 550 -3.02 -18.90 39.96
CA ALA A 550 -2.33 -19.02 38.67
C ALA A 550 -3.29 -18.67 37.52
N PRO A 551 -2.86 -17.89 36.50
CA PRO A 551 -3.72 -17.49 35.41
C PRO A 551 -4.09 -18.72 34.53
N THR A 552 -5.32 -18.69 34.01
CA THR A 552 -5.81 -19.62 32.99
C THR A 552 -6.43 -18.78 31.85
N ASP A 553 -6.63 -19.40 30.67
CA ASP A 553 -7.29 -18.72 29.55
C ASP A 553 -8.67 -18.16 29.97
N GLU A 554 -9.39 -18.90 30.82
CA GLU A 554 -10.71 -18.47 31.31
C GLU A 554 -10.60 -17.27 32.27
N THR A 555 -9.69 -17.31 33.25
CA THR A 555 -9.53 -16.19 34.21
C THR A 555 -9.01 -14.93 33.53
N VAL A 556 -8.14 -15.08 32.52
CA VAL A 556 -7.67 -13.96 31.70
C VAL A 556 -8.82 -13.36 30.89
N LYS A 557 -9.62 -14.17 30.19
CA LYS A 557 -10.82 -13.71 29.47
C LYS A 557 -11.81 -13.01 30.40
N GLN A 558 -12.03 -13.56 31.60
CA GLN A 558 -12.90 -12.95 32.61
C GLN A 558 -12.45 -11.51 32.93
N VAL A 559 -11.17 -11.29 33.19
CA VAL A 559 -10.62 -9.97 33.51
C VAL A 559 -10.67 -9.04 32.32
N LEU A 560 -10.34 -9.53 31.12
CA LEU A 560 -10.28 -8.71 29.93
C LEU A 560 -11.67 -8.27 29.41
N PHE A 561 -12.70 -9.11 29.56
CA PHE A 561 -13.95 -8.94 28.83
C PHE A 561 -15.24 -9.05 29.65
N ALA A 562 -15.19 -9.54 30.89
CA ALA A 562 -16.40 -9.89 31.65
C ALA A 562 -16.42 -9.38 33.09
N THR A 563 -15.51 -8.49 33.46
CA THR A 563 -15.43 -7.94 34.82
C THR A 563 -16.02 -6.53 34.84
N ALA A 564 -16.86 -6.25 35.83
CA ALA A 564 -17.54 -4.95 35.98
C ALA A 564 -16.55 -3.79 36.21
N PRO A 565 -16.87 -2.56 35.78
CA PRO A 565 -16.11 -1.36 36.13
C PRO A 565 -16.09 -1.17 37.65
N GLY A 566 -15.01 -0.60 38.16
CA GLY A 566 -14.81 -0.39 39.62
C GLY A 566 -14.24 -1.63 40.33
N THR A 567 -14.16 -2.78 39.69
CA THR A 567 -13.58 -4.00 40.25
C THR A 567 -12.07 -3.89 40.33
N ALA A 568 -11.49 -4.24 41.49
CA ALA A 568 -10.05 -4.35 41.65
C ALA A 568 -9.55 -5.68 41.09
N VAL A 569 -8.52 -5.62 40.25
CA VAL A 569 -7.80 -6.76 39.71
C VAL A 569 -6.40 -6.78 40.32
N LYS A 570 -6.07 -7.85 41.02
CA LYS A 570 -4.76 -8.04 41.63
C LYS A 570 -3.91 -8.95 40.76
N MET A 571 -2.70 -8.55 40.48
CA MET A 571 -1.75 -9.32 39.66
C MET A 571 -0.44 -9.42 40.41
N GLN A 572 0.18 -10.61 40.38
CA GLN A 572 1.59 -10.77 40.63
C GLN A 572 2.28 -10.89 39.28
N LEU A 573 3.19 -9.99 39.01
CA LEU A 573 3.87 -9.82 37.73
C LEU A 573 5.34 -10.15 37.86
N LYS A 574 5.89 -10.75 36.80
CA LYS A 574 7.33 -10.93 36.66
C LYS A 574 7.83 -10.13 35.45
N HIS A 575 8.69 -9.14 35.72
CA HIS A 575 9.36 -8.33 34.70
C HIS A 575 10.87 -8.66 34.72
N GLY A 576 11.34 -9.45 33.74
CA GLY A 576 12.70 -9.98 33.76
C GLY A 576 12.97 -10.85 35.00
N ALA A 577 13.85 -10.39 35.91
CA ALA A 577 14.16 -11.07 37.17
C ALA A 577 13.36 -10.54 38.36
N ILE A 578 12.55 -9.49 38.18
CA ILE A 578 11.84 -8.80 39.27
C ILE A 578 10.40 -9.30 39.31
N THR A 579 9.95 -9.67 40.51
CA THR A 579 8.53 -9.97 40.78
C THR A 579 7.96 -8.87 41.66
N HIS A 580 6.77 -8.37 41.28
CA HIS A 580 6.07 -7.35 42.05
C HIS A 580 4.56 -7.57 41.94
N ASP A 581 3.85 -7.00 42.93
CA ASP A 581 2.40 -7.04 42.99
C ASP A 581 1.83 -5.74 42.40
N LEU A 582 0.77 -5.84 41.60
CA LEU A 582 0.04 -4.72 41.02
C LEU A 582 -1.45 -4.88 41.33
N SER A 583 -2.10 -3.79 41.74
CA SER A 583 -3.55 -3.77 41.92
C SER A 583 -4.13 -2.65 41.07
N LEU A 584 -5.03 -2.99 40.16
CA LEU A 584 -5.67 -2.07 39.22
C LEU A 584 -7.19 -2.03 39.48
N THR A 585 -7.79 -0.86 39.42
CA THR A 585 -9.25 -0.73 39.42
C THR A 585 -9.72 -0.50 37.99
N LEU A 586 -10.48 -1.44 37.44
CA LEU A 586 -10.96 -1.36 36.06
C LEU A 586 -11.82 -0.12 35.84
N GLN A 587 -11.47 0.66 34.85
CA GLN A 587 -12.28 1.77 34.37
C GLN A 587 -13.34 1.29 33.37
N PRO A 588 -14.45 2.02 33.17
CA PRO A 588 -15.36 1.74 32.04
C PRO A 588 -14.60 1.67 30.73
N ASP A 589 -15.01 0.77 29.83
CA ASP A 589 -14.41 0.68 28.51
C ASP A 589 -14.61 2.00 27.74
N PRO A 590 -13.52 2.70 27.32
CA PRO A 590 -13.65 3.94 26.56
C PRO A 590 -14.07 3.71 25.11
N ASP A 591 -13.96 2.48 24.62
CA ASP A 591 -14.25 2.16 23.23
C ASP A 591 -15.76 2.19 22.95
N ARG A 592 -16.07 2.58 21.71
CA ARG A 592 -17.46 2.72 21.26
C ARG A 592 -17.66 1.93 19.97
N THR A 593 -18.86 1.39 19.81
CA THR A 593 -19.34 0.86 18.54
C THR A 593 -20.20 1.92 17.87
N TYR A 594 -19.85 2.26 16.64
CA TYR A 594 -20.53 3.28 15.87
C TYR A 594 -21.48 2.63 14.84
N GLN A 595 -22.58 3.34 14.54
CA GLN A 595 -23.56 2.92 13.56
C GLN A 595 -24.01 4.12 12.72
N ILE A 596 -24.08 3.92 11.40
CA ILE A 596 -24.61 4.90 10.45
C ILE A 596 -26.01 4.45 10.05
N GLN A 597 -26.98 5.33 10.22
CA GLN A 597 -28.41 5.02 9.99
C GLN A 597 -29.12 6.20 9.33
N PRO A 598 -30.18 5.97 8.54
CA PRO A 598 -31.05 7.04 8.06
C PRO A 598 -31.72 7.77 9.24
N VAL A 599 -31.87 9.09 9.13
CA VAL A 599 -32.70 9.86 10.05
C VAL A 599 -34.17 9.47 9.89
N ALA A 600 -34.98 9.60 10.95
CA ALA A 600 -36.38 9.16 10.95
C ALA A 600 -37.24 9.87 9.88
N SER A 601 -36.94 11.13 9.55
CA SER A 601 -37.69 11.94 8.61
C SER A 601 -36.75 12.78 7.75
N PRO A 602 -36.08 12.17 6.74
CA PRO A 602 -35.18 12.90 5.87
C PRO A 602 -35.98 13.86 4.97
N THR A 603 -35.43 15.05 4.76
CA THR A 603 -36.03 16.02 3.80
C THR A 603 -35.93 15.52 2.36
N PRO A 604 -36.75 16.03 1.43
CA PRO A 604 -36.63 15.70 0.01
C PRO A 604 -35.24 15.96 -0.56
N ASP A 605 -34.57 17.03 -0.13
CA ASP A 605 -33.19 17.35 -0.57
C ASP A 605 -32.19 16.32 -0.04
N GLN A 606 -32.29 15.93 1.24
CA GLN A 606 -31.44 14.88 1.79
C GLN A 606 -31.61 13.55 1.06
N GLN A 607 -32.87 13.16 0.75
CA GLN A 607 -33.14 11.93 -0.01
C GLN A 607 -32.54 11.99 -1.42
N ARG A 608 -32.65 13.15 -2.10
CA ARG A 608 -32.08 13.38 -3.42
C ARG A 608 -30.54 13.32 -3.37
N LEU A 609 -29.91 13.99 -2.39
CA LEU A 609 -28.46 13.97 -2.23
C LEU A 609 -27.95 12.56 -1.86
N LEU A 610 -28.70 11.82 -1.01
CA LEU A 610 -28.39 10.43 -0.69
C LEU A 610 -28.40 9.55 -1.95
N ALA A 611 -29.45 9.67 -2.79
CA ALA A 611 -29.54 8.93 -4.04
C ALA A 611 -28.32 9.24 -4.95
N LYS A 612 -27.94 10.52 -5.04
CA LYS A 612 -26.75 10.93 -5.80
C LYS A 612 -25.46 10.33 -5.23
N TRP A 613 -25.26 10.44 -3.92
CA TRP A 613 -24.08 9.87 -3.25
C TRP A 613 -23.96 8.35 -3.44
N LEU A 614 -25.09 7.65 -3.47
CA LEU A 614 -25.13 6.21 -3.75
C LEU A 614 -25.08 5.86 -5.25
N GLY A 615 -24.89 6.84 -6.15
CA GLY A 615 -24.80 6.60 -7.59
C GLY A 615 -26.14 6.24 -8.27
N LYS A 616 -27.26 6.75 -7.72
CA LYS A 616 -28.64 6.49 -8.22
C LYS A 616 -29.25 7.70 -8.90
#